data_bbdde71d395365e6de6607cef4744faf
#
_entry.id   bbdde71d395365e6de6607cef4744faf
#
_cell.length_a   1.000
_cell.length_b   1.000
_cell.length_c   1.000
_cell.angle_alpha   90.00
_cell.angle_beta   90.00
_cell.angle_gamma   90.00
#
_symmetry.space_group_name_H-M   'P 1'
#
loop_
_entity.id
_entity.type
_entity.pdbx_description
1 polymer ?
#
loop_
_entity_poly.entity_id
_entity_poly.type
_entity_poly.pdbx_seq_one_letter_code
_entity_poly.pdbx_strand_id
1 'polypeptide(L)'
;IRNLNQVTFQGFGTVPPERSHSTGGFDKSAATPLPLSQENAVIFRALSDTWAAGGTGSSVLSVSLDGESYQDYYLDKPVCIKPGVLFIITPFVGQADALLWASTPPEKMGTRNFTEPQIDRQLQVDDVYTFFYQEKEQGFLFPGESHPMAELTYVDQGSLHSVAEGQDLLLKQGDLVIYGPGQWHMQYADIGVAPRFVTISFASRGNRLNALLNRKFTAPQKAVTLLQNML
;
A
#
# COMPACT_ATOMS: atom_id res chain seq x y z
N ILE A 1 -0.87 -4.53 9.93
CA ILE A 1 -0.50 -5.47 8.84
C ILE A 1 0.85 -5.06 8.31
N ARG A 2 1.74 -6.02 8.14
CA ARG A 2 3.11 -5.83 7.66
C ARG A 2 3.21 -6.20 6.18
N ASN A 3 4.15 -5.58 5.47
CA ASN A 3 4.54 -6.07 4.15
C ASN A 3 5.28 -7.40 4.30
N LEU A 4 4.93 -8.34 3.42
CA LEU A 4 5.51 -9.66 3.39
C LEU A 4 6.91 -9.61 2.77
N ASN A 5 7.94 -9.88 3.57
CA ASN A 5 9.33 -9.98 3.13
C ASN A 5 10.11 -10.98 3.98
N GLN A 6 11.26 -11.46 3.46
CA GLN A 6 12.04 -12.50 4.13
C GLN A 6 12.52 -12.09 5.53
N VAL A 7 12.90 -10.84 5.75
CA VAL A 7 13.43 -10.38 7.04
C VAL A 7 12.37 -10.44 8.14
N THR A 8 11.15 -9.99 7.84
CA THR A 8 10.05 -9.96 8.83
C THR A 8 9.36 -11.31 8.99
N PHE A 9 9.47 -12.20 7.98
CA PHE A 9 8.79 -13.51 7.98
C PHE A 9 9.70 -14.69 8.35
N GLN A 10 11.01 -14.52 8.46
CA GLN A 10 12.00 -15.59 8.69
C GLN A 10 11.72 -16.48 9.93
N GLY A 11 11.06 -15.92 10.95
CA GLY A 11 10.62 -16.68 12.14
C GLY A 11 9.54 -17.71 11.84
N PHE A 12 8.76 -17.53 10.80
CA PHE A 12 7.59 -18.33 10.45
C PHE A 12 7.78 -19.16 9.18
N GLY A 13 8.77 -18.82 8.36
CA GLY A 13 8.99 -19.50 7.09
C GLY A 13 9.86 -18.73 6.14
N THR A 14 9.62 -18.91 4.83
CA THR A 14 10.37 -18.26 3.76
C THR A 14 9.47 -17.53 2.78
N VAL A 15 9.97 -16.41 2.29
CA VAL A 15 9.37 -15.62 1.20
C VAL A 15 10.28 -15.77 -0.02
N PRO A 16 9.81 -16.37 -1.14
CA PRO A 16 10.63 -16.51 -2.34
C PRO A 16 11.10 -15.15 -2.89
N PRO A 17 12.30 -15.06 -3.47
CA PRO A 17 12.75 -13.85 -4.12
C PRO A 17 11.93 -13.57 -5.39
N GLU A 18 11.61 -12.30 -5.67
CA GLU A 18 10.73 -11.86 -6.77
C GLU A 18 11.22 -12.24 -8.18
N ARG A 19 12.51 -12.60 -8.35
CA ARG A 19 13.11 -12.90 -9.66
C ARG A 19 13.29 -14.38 -10.00
N SER A 20 12.82 -15.30 -9.17
CA SER A 20 12.86 -16.71 -9.54
C SER A 20 11.69 -17.02 -10.48
N HIS A 21 11.97 -17.21 -11.77
CA HIS A 21 11.00 -17.75 -12.74
C HIS A 21 10.51 -19.18 -12.37
N SER A 22 11.20 -19.83 -11.45
CA SER A 22 10.70 -21.00 -10.72
C SER A 22 10.17 -20.52 -9.38
N THR A 23 8.89 -20.67 -9.16
CA THR A 23 8.21 -20.44 -7.86
C THR A 23 8.72 -21.43 -6.81
N GLY A 24 10.03 -21.52 -6.61
CA GLY A 24 10.78 -22.31 -5.61
C GLY A 24 10.00 -23.36 -4.82
N GLY A 25 9.22 -24.23 -5.47
CA GLY A 25 8.45 -25.28 -4.82
C GLY A 25 6.93 -25.04 -4.69
N PHE A 26 6.37 -23.85 -5.03
CA PHE A 26 4.93 -23.65 -5.05
C PHE A 26 4.34 -24.04 -6.40
N ASP A 27 3.67 -25.18 -6.44
CA ASP A 27 2.91 -25.60 -7.62
C ASP A 27 1.47 -25.10 -7.50
N LYS A 28 1.17 -24.03 -8.22
CA LYS A 28 -0.16 -23.43 -8.25
C LYS A 28 -1.23 -24.38 -8.80
N SER A 29 -0.85 -25.30 -9.67
CA SER A 29 -1.78 -26.27 -10.26
C SER A 29 -2.17 -27.39 -9.30
N ALA A 30 -1.31 -27.70 -8.32
CA ALA A 30 -1.55 -28.66 -7.26
C ALA A 30 -2.13 -28.02 -5.97
N ALA A 31 -2.26 -26.70 -5.94
CA ALA A 31 -2.77 -26.00 -4.76
C ALA A 31 -4.29 -26.14 -4.63
N THR A 32 -4.74 -26.32 -3.39
CA THR A 32 -6.16 -26.42 -3.05
C THR A 32 -6.72 -25.03 -2.77
N PRO A 33 -7.81 -24.61 -3.43
CA PRO A 33 -8.49 -23.36 -3.09
C PRO A 33 -9.07 -23.41 -1.67
N LEU A 34 -8.87 -22.37 -0.91
CA LEU A 34 -9.42 -22.14 0.42
C LEU A 34 -10.35 -20.93 0.36
N PRO A 35 -11.68 -21.11 0.32
CA PRO A 35 -12.62 -20.00 0.46
C PRO A 35 -12.46 -19.34 1.82
N LEU A 36 -12.35 -18.02 1.86
CA LEU A 36 -12.17 -17.25 3.09
C LEU A 36 -13.53 -16.71 3.56
N SER A 37 -13.76 -16.78 4.87
CA SER A 37 -15.00 -16.29 5.48
C SER A 37 -14.71 -15.16 6.45
N GLN A 38 -15.62 -14.18 6.49
CA GLN A 38 -15.61 -13.11 7.50
C GLN A 38 -16.25 -13.53 8.83
N GLU A 39 -17.03 -14.63 8.85
CA GLU A 39 -17.75 -15.03 10.06
C GLU A 39 -16.88 -15.84 11.02
N ASN A 40 -16.08 -16.76 10.48
CA ASN A 40 -15.25 -17.65 11.31
C ASN A 40 -13.90 -17.91 10.63
N ALA A 41 -12.84 -17.40 11.22
CA ALA A 41 -11.47 -17.64 10.76
C ALA A 41 -10.96 -18.99 11.27
N VAL A 42 -10.55 -19.88 10.36
CA VAL A 42 -10.01 -21.21 10.72
C VAL A 42 -8.54 -21.06 11.12
N ILE A 43 -8.20 -21.61 12.28
CA ILE A 43 -6.81 -21.71 12.75
C ILE A 43 -6.24 -23.03 12.23
N PHE A 44 -5.15 -22.96 11.50
CA PHE A 44 -4.40 -24.09 11.00
C PHE A 44 -3.05 -24.24 11.72
N ARG A 45 -2.57 -25.48 11.84
CA ARG A 45 -1.18 -25.78 12.18
C ARG A 45 -0.51 -26.42 10.97
N ALA A 46 0.60 -25.86 10.52
CA ALA A 46 1.41 -26.47 9.46
C ALA A 46 2.06 -27.77 10.00
N LEU A 47 1.79 -28.91 9.35
CA LEU A 47 2.40 -30.20 9.69
C LEU A 47 3.64 -30.49 8.83
N SER A 48 3.71 -29.91 7.66
CA SER A 48 4.88 -29.90 6.76
C SER A 48 5.06 -28.49 6.22
N ASP A 49 6.07 -28.26 5.40
CA ASP A 49 6.21 -27.01 4.66
C ASP A 49 4.90 -26.74 3.91
N THR A 50 4.23 -25.65 4.29
CA THR A 50 2.91 -25.30 3.80
C THR A 50 3.00 -24.01 3.01
N TRP A 51 2.74 -24.11 1.71
CA TRP A 51 2.69 -22.94 0.83
C TRP A 51 1.32 -22.29 0.90
N ALA A 52 1.32 -20.98 1.03
CA ALA A 52 0.13 -20.15 0.98
C ALA A 52 0.32 -19.01 -0.02
N ALA A 53 -0.71 -18.73 -0.79
CA ALA A 53 -0.75 -17.61 -1.73
C ALA A 53 -2.15 -17.00 -1.78
N GLY A 54 -2.24 -15.71 -2.11
CA GLY A 54 -3.52 -15.08 -2.43
C GLY A 54 -4.10 -15.68 -3.72
N GLY A 55 -5.41 -15.88 -3.73
CA GLY A 55 -6.19 -16.24 -4.91
C GLY A 55 -6.91 -15.03 -5.48
N THR A 56 -8.25 -15.06 -5.51
CA THR A 56 -9.07 -13.89 -5.85
C THR A 56 -9.26 -12.98 -4.65
N GLY A 57 -9.41 -11.67 -4.89
CA GLY A 57 -9.54 -10.68 -3.82
C GLY A 57 -8.22 -10.42 -3.09
N SER A 58 -8.33 -9.81 -1.92
CA SER A 58 -7.18 -9.48 -1.06
C SER A 58 -7.27 -10.23 0.26
N SER A 59 -6.18 -10.81 0.71
CA SER A 59 -6.16 -11.62 1.93
C SER A 59 -5.03 -11.24 2.88
N VAL A 60 -5.23 -11.55 4.15
CA VAL A 60 -4.27 -11.37 5.25
C VAL A 60 -3.89 -12.72 5.79
N LEU A 61 -2.59 -12.95 5.92
CA LEU A 61 -2.00 -14.10 6.62
C LEU A 61 -1.59 -13.67 8.02
N SER A 62 -2.20 -14.27 9.03
CA SER A 62 -1.83 -14.13 10.44
C SER A 62 -1.06 -15.37 10.88
N VAL A 63 0.13 -15.21 11.41
CA VAL A 63 1.00 -16.34 11.86
C VAL A 63 1.39 -16.19 13.31
N SER A 64 1.53 -17.33 14.00
CA SER A 64 1.88 -17.41 15.41
C SER A 64 2.72 -18.64 15.70
N LEU A 65 3.63 -18.55 16.70
CA LEU A 65 4.38 -19.69 17.24
C LEU A 65 3.75 -20.26 18.51
N ASP A 66 3.02 -19.43 19.26
CA ASP A 66 2.46 -19.74 20.57
C ASP A 66 0.93 -19.89 20.58
N GLY A 67 0.26 -19.41 19.51
CA GLY A 67 -1.19 -19.38 19.41
C GLY A 67 -1.86 -18.20 20.11
N GLU A 68 -1.10 -17.39 20.83
CA GLU A 68 -1.58 -16.22 21.56
C GLU A 68 -1.29 -14.92 20.81
N SER A 69 -0.05 -14.75 20.35
CA SER A 69 0.42 -13.57 19.64
C SER A 69 0.50 -13.83 18.13
N TYR A 70 -0.32 -13.14 17.36
CA TYR A 70 -0.33 -13.25 15.90
C TYR A 70 0.33 -12.03 15.25
N GLN A 71 1.11 -12.30 14.20
CA GLN A 71 1.64 -11.26 13.32
C GLN A 71 0.91 -11.31 11.98
N ASP A 72 0.39 -10.18 11.55
CA ASP A 72 -0.43 -10.06 10.35
C ASP A 72 0.41 -9.55 9.18
N TYR A 73 0.27 -10.22 8.04
CA TYR A 73 0.93 -9.91 6.78
C TYR A 73 -0.09 -9.79 5.65
N TYR A 74 0.12 -8.83 4.75
CA TYR A 74 -0.64 -8.77 3.52
C TYR A 74 -0.14 -9.86 2.56
N LEU A 75 -1.02 -10.79 2.16
CA LEU A 75 -0.65 -11.97 1.37
C LEU A 75 -0.65 -11.61 -0.14
N ASP A 76 0.30 -10.79 -0.55
CA ASP A 76 0.47 -10.30 -1.93
C ASP A 76 1.38 -11.19 -2.79
N LYS A 77 2.06 -12.16 -2.20
CA LYS A 77 2.93 -13.12 -2.87
C LYS A 77 2.95 -14.46 -2.14
N PRO A 78 3.35 -15.55 -2.84
CA PRO A 78 3.47 -16.87 -2.21
C PRO A 78 4.48 -16.88 -1.06
N VAL A 79 4.16 -17.64 -0.01
CA VAL A 79 5.06 -17.90 1.13
C VAL A 79 5.06 -19.37 1.47
N CYS A 80 6.17 -19.85 2.02
CA CYS A 80 6.28 -21.18 2.62
C CYS A 80 6.30 -21.05 4.13
N ILE A 81 5.26 -21.57 4.80
CA ILE A 81 5.11 -21.60 6.25
C ILE A 81 5.76 -22.88 6.76
N LYS A 82 6.69 -22.77 7.72
CA LYS A 82 7.40 -23.92 8.27
C LYS A 82 6.51 -24.77 9.21
N PRO A 83 6.82 -26.07 9.38
CA PRO A 83 6.09 -26.95 10.31
C PRO A 83 6.02 -26.38 11.73
N GLY A 84 4.89 -26.60 12.41
CA GLY A 84 4.63 -26.16 13.78
C GLY A 84 4.02 -24.76 13.89
N VAL A 85 4.11 -23.94 12.87
CA VAL A 85 3.51 -22.59 12.87
C VAL A 85 2.00 -22.68 12.79
N LEU A 86 1.33 -21.93 13.66
CA LEU A 86 -0.11 -21.69 13.57
C LEU A 86 -0.37 -20.54 12.62
N PHE A 87 -1.37 -20.69 11.75
CA PHE A 87 -1.72 -19.64 10.81
C PHE A 87 -3.22 -19.55 10.55
N ILE A 88 -3.65 -18.38 10.14
CA ILE A 88 -5.02 -18.04 9.78
C ILE A 88 -4.92 -17.24 8.49
N ILE A 89 -5.83 -17.47 7.54
CA ILE A 89 -5.97 -16.61 6.38
C ILE A 89 -7.39 -16.05 6.37
N THR A 90 -7.50 -14.73 6.28
CA THR A 90 -8.79 -14.02 6.27
C THR A 90 -8.89 -13.09 5.08
N PRO A 91 -10.10 -12.79 4.57
CA PRO A 91 -10.25 -11.75 3.58
C PRO A 91 -9.86 -10.39 4.19
N PHE A 92 -9.21 -9.54 3.39
CA PHE A 92 -8.88 -8.19 3.81
C PHE A 92 -10.10 -7.26 3.67
N VAL A 93 -10.77 -7.34 2.53
CA VAL A 93 -12.02 -6.62 2.24
C VAL A 93 -12.88 -7.50 1.32
N GLY A 94 -14.17 -7.61 1.63
CA GLY A 94 -15.14 -8.33 0.80
C GLY A 94 -14.89 -9.84 0.74
N GLN A 95 -15.09 -10.43 -0.45
CA GLN A 95 -14.85 -11.84 -0.69
C GLN A 95 -13.42 -12.06 -1.20
N ALA A 96 -12.77 -13.09 -0.68
CA ALA A 96 -11.45 -13.51 -1.13
C ALA A 96 -11.30 -15.02 -0.99
N ASP A 97 -10.33 -15.58 -1.71
CA ASP A 97 -9.84 -16.93 -1.50
C ASP A 97 -8.32 -16.95 -1.39
N ALA A 98 -7.78 -18.05 -0.90
CA ALA A 98 -6.36 -18.33 -0.87
C ALA A 98 -6.08 -19.68 -1.49
N LEU A 99 -4.83 -19.92 -1.86
CA LEU A 99 -4.34 -21.18 -2.38
C LEU A 99 -3.41 -21.79 -1.37
N LEU A 100 -3.65 -23.05 -0.98
CA LEU A 100 -2.78 -23.81 -0.09
C LEU A 100 -2.21 -25.03 -0.79
N TRP A 101 -0.93 -25.30 -0.57
CA TRP A 101 -0.26 -26.52 -0.97
C TRP A 101 0.69 -27.02 0.13
N ALA A 102 0.60 -28.30 0.47
CA ALA A 102 1.47 -28.95 1.43
C ALA A 102 1.52 -30.45 1.15
N SER A 103 2.67 -31.11 1.39
CA SER A 103 2.79 -32.57 1.26
C SER A 103 1.92 -33.30 2.32
N THR A 104 1.80 -32.71 3.51
CA THR A 104 0.86 -33.14 4.54
C THR A 104 -0.09 -31.96 4.79
N PRO A 105 -1.41 -32.14 4.57
CA PRO A 105 -2.37 -31.06 4.78
C PRO A 105 -2.28 -30.48 6.20
N PRO A 106 -2.40 -29.16 6.36
CA PRO A 106 -2.36 -28.54 7.69
C PRO A 106 -3.55 -28.98 8.54
N GLU A 107 -3.29 -29.14 9.83
CA GLU A 107 -4.30 -29.54 10.82
C GLU A 107 -5.19 -28.35 11.17
N LYS A 108 -6.51 -28.58 11.21
CA LYS A 108 -7.46 -27.57 11.70
C LYS A 108 -7.49 -27.63 13.25
N MET A 109 -7.06 -26.54 13.88
CA MET A 109 -6.98 -26.44 15.34
C MET A 109 -8.25 -25.88 15.97
N GLY A 110 -9.09 -25.21 15.20
CA GLY A 110 -10.31 -24.55 15.67
C GLY A 110 -10.67 -23.35 14.81
N THR A 111 -11.57 -22.54 15.34
CA THR A 111 -11.97 -21.28 14.71
C THR A 111 -11.92 -20.15 15.72
N ARG A 112 -11.71 -18.94 15.27
CA ARG A 112 -11.94 -17.74 16.06
C ARG A 112 -12.83 -16.78 15.27
N ASN A 113 -13.49 -15.89 15.99
CA ASN A 113 -14.27 -14.85 15.33
C ASN A 113 -13.34 -14.01 14.47
N PHE A 114 -13.80 -13.73 13.26
CA PHE A 114 -13.11 -12.79 12.38
C PHE A 114 -13.05 -11.43 13.06
N THR A 115 -11.85 -10.95 13.26
CA THR A 115 -11.61 -9.56 13.64
C THR A 115 -11.09 -8.86 12.41
N GLU A 116 -11.78 -7.82 11.96
CA GLU A 116 -11.31 -7.02 10.83
C GLU A 116 -9.85 -6.62 11.07
N PRO A 117 -8.94 -6.89 10.13
CA PRO A 117 -7.52 -6.60 10.35
C PRO A 117 -7.35 -5.13 10.72
N GLN A 118 -6.79 -4.87 11.90
CA GLN A 118 -6.47 -3.51 12.28
C GLN A 118 -5.27 -3.04 11.47
N ILE A 119 -5.54 -2.29 10.42
CA ILE A 119 -4.51 -1.53 9.75
C ILE A 119 -4.18 -0.37 10.69
N ASP A 120 -2.95 -0.31 11.17
CA ASP A 120 -2.44 0.94 11.72
C ASP A 120 -2.35 1.95 10.56
N ARG A 121 -3.46 2.62 10.33
CA ARG A 121 -3.61 3.63 9.27
C ARG A 121 -2.82 4.87 9.69
N GLN A 122 -1.58 4.88 9.33
CA GLN A 122 -0.70 6.01 9.61
C GLN A 122 -1.19 7.28 8.92
N LEU A 123 -1.85 7.12 7.78
CA LEU A 123 -2.53 8.17 7.02
C LEU A 123 -3.78 7.58 6.37
N GLN A 124 -4.93 8.22 6.57
CA GLN A 124 -6.18 7.89 5.91
C GLN A 124 -6.70 9.16 5.21
N VAL A 125 -6.99 9.04 3.94
CA VAL A 125 -7.75 10.07 3.20
C VAL A 125 -9.23 9.80 3.44
N ASP A 126 -9.94 10.80 3.97
CA ASP A 126 -11.38 10.69 4.28
C ASP A 126 -12.23 11.16 3.11
N ASP A 127 -11.87 12.32 2.55
CA ASP A 127 -12.57 12.96 1.44
C ASP A 127 -11.58 13.58 0.46
N VAL A 128 -11.91 13.54 -0.83
CA VAL A 128 -11.25 14.30 -1.88
C VAL A 128 -12.19 15.40 -2.33
N TYR A 129 -11.79 16.67 -2.12
CA TYR A 129 -12.61 17.83 -2.45
C TYR A 129 -12.43 18.29 -3.87
N THR A 130 -11.18 18.30 -4.34
CA THR A 130 -10.86 18.76 -5.70
C THR A 130 -9.84 17.84 -6.35
N PHE A 131 -9.99 17.70 -7.66
CA PHE A 131 -9.01 17.07 -8.54
C PHE A 131 -8.94 17.93 -9.80
N PHE A 132 -7.82 18.60 -10.02
CA PHE A 132 -7.61 19.45 -11.19
C PHE A 132 -6.37 19.04 -11.95
N TYR A 133 -6.52 18.81 -13.25
CA TYR A 133 -5.40 18.81 -14.17
C TYR A 133 -5.23 20.23 -14.73
N GLN A 134 -4.06 20.78 -14.57
CA GLN A 134 -3.77 22.16 -14.91
C GLN A 134 -2.70 22.22 -15.98
N GLU A 135 -3.03 22.87 -17.10
CA GLU A 135 -2.09 23.24 -18.15
C GLU A 135 -1.85 24.75 -18.05
N LYS A 136 -0.60 25.16 -17.93
CA LYS A 136 -0.23 26.56 -17.73
C LYS A 136 0.71 27.05 -18.84
N GLU A 137 0.61 28.33 -19.13
CA GLU A 137 1.51 29.01 -20.03
C GLU A 137 2.91 29.18 -19.43
N GLN A 138 3.88 29.51 -20.31
CA GLN A 138 5.24 29.80 -19.88
C GLN A 138 5.29 30.98 -18.89
N GLY A 139 6.11 30.88 -17.87
CA GLY A 139 6.22 31.90 -16.84
C GLY A 139 4.99 31.96 -15.91
N PHE A 140 4.25 30.86 -15.80
CA PHE A 140 3.13 30.74 -14.86
C PHE A 140 3.51 31.20 -13.45
N LEU A 141 2.65 31.99 -12.85
CA LEU A 141 2.76 32.41 -11.45
C LEU A 141 1.38 32.31 -10.77
N PHE A 142 1.30 31.48 -9.76
CA PHE A 142 0.20 31.46 -8.80
C PHE A 142 0.67 32.16 -7.52
N PRO A 143 0.05 33.27 -7.11
CA PRO A 143 0.57 34.13 -6.03
C PRO A 143 0.47 33.51 -4.63
N GLY A 144 -0.20 32.39 -4.52
CA GLY A 144 -0.33 31.61 -3.29
C GLY A 144 -1.70 31.71 -2.62
N GLU A 145 -1.98 30.68 -1.83
CA GLU A 145 -3.18 30.57 -1.03
C GLU A 145 -2.92 29.76 0.24
N SER A 146 -3.93 29.73 1.12
CA SER A 146 -3.99 28.89 2.29
C SER A 146 -5.44 28.42 2.47
N HIS A 147 -5.64 27.14 2.66
CA HIS A 147 -6.96 26.52 2.85
C HIS A 147 -6.93 25.40 3.88
N PRO A 148 -8.08 25.00 4.47
CA PRO A 148 -8.12 24.03 5.57
C PRO A 148 -7.90 22.57 5.16
N MET A 149 -7.73 22.28 3.87
CA MET A 149 -7.44 20.94 3.35
C MET A 149 -5.94 20.72 3.19
N ALA A 150 -5.50 19.47 3.18
CA ALA A 150 -4.20 19.12 2.61
C ALA A 150 -4.28 19.16 1.08
N GLU A 151 -3.18 19.48 0.41
CA GLU A 151 -3.10 19.46 -1.05
C GLU A 151 -1.86 18.70 -1.53
N LEU A 152 -2.04 17.86 -2.52
CA LEU A 152 -0.99 17.20 -3.28
C LEU A 152 -0.85 17.88 -4.63
N THR A 153 0.37 18.26 -4.99
CA THR A 153 0.74 18.69 -6.35
C THR A 153 1.68 17.68 -6.97
N TYR A 154 1.33 17.16 -8.15
CA TYR A 154 2.13 16.23 -8.96
C TYR A 154 2.44 16.84 -10.33
N VAL A 155 3.70 16.86 -10.73
CA VAL A 155 4.11 17.40 -12.04
C VAL A 155 4.06 16.30 -13.10
N ASP A 156 3.15 16.46 -14.06
CA ASP A 156 2.99 15.53 -15.17
C ASP A 156 3.94 15.87 -16.34
N GLN A 157 4.18 17.18 -16.60
CA GLN A 157 5.08 17.61 -17.66
C GLN A 157 5.78 18.93 -17.30
N GLY A 158 7.04 19.07 -17.72
CA GLY A 158 7.84 20.27 -17.46
C GLY A 158 8.40 20.30 -16.04
N SER A 159 8.45 21.50 -15.46
CA SER A 159 8.88 21.73 -14.09
C SER A 159 8.09 22.84 -13.42
N LEU A 160 7.98 22.79 -12.11
CA LEU A 160 7.22 23.71 -11.28
C LEU A 160 7.97 24.01 -10.00
N HIS A 161 8.14 25.27 -9.67
CA HIS A 161 8.57 25.68 -8.34
C HIS A 161 7.41 25.65 -7.37
N SER A 162 7.65 25.07 -6.21
CA SER A 162 6.71 24.96 -5.10
C SER A 162 7.32 25.64 -3.88
N VAL A 163 6.70 26.73 -3.43
CA VAL A 163 7.18 27.53 -2.29
C VAL A 163 6.21 27.37 -1.12
N ALA A 164 6.71 26.87 -0.01
CA ALA A 164 5.98 26.77 1.26
C ALA A 164 6.97 26.77 2.42
N GLU A 165 6.58 27.32 3.58
CA GLU A 165 7.41 27.36 4.80
C GLU A 165 8.84 27.89 4.56
N GLY A 166 8.98 28.86 3.67
CA GLY A 166 10.28 29.45 3.33
C GLY A 166 11.20 28.56 2.49
N GLN A 167 10.71 27.45 1.99
CA GLN A 167 11.43 26.56 1.08
C GLN A 167 10.90 26.74 -0.36
N ASP A 168 11.81 26.73 -1.32
CA ASP A 168 11.50 26.69 -2.75
C ASP A 168 12.01 25.35 -3.31
N LEU A 169 11.08 24.49 -3.70
CA LEU A 169 11.36 23.15 -4.22
C LEU A 169 11.11 23.13 -5.73
N LEU A 170 12.15 22.88 -6.50
CA LEU A 170 11.97 22.60 -7.93
C LEU A 170 11.50 21.17 -8.13
N LEU A 171 10.24 21.04 -8.56
CA LEU A 171 9.61 19.79 -8.95
C LEU A 171 9.79 19.59 -10.46
N LYS A 172 10.18 18.40 -10.88
CA LYS A 172 10.27 17.99 -12.28
C LYS A 172 9.18 16.96 -12.59
N GLN A 173 9.01 16.63 -13.84
CA GLN A 173 8.11 15.55 -14.27
C GLN A 173 8.29 14.30 -13.41
N GLY A 174 7.20 13.77 -12.85
CA GLY A 174 7.19 12.63 -11.96
C GLY A 174 7.38 12.98 -10.47
N ASP A 175 7.71 14.22 -10.14
CA ASP A 175 7.83 14.66 -8.74
C ASP A 175 6.48 15.11 -8.19
N LEU A 176 6.33 14.99 -6.87
CA LEU A 176 5.18 15.47 -6.12
C LEU A 176 5.59 16.12 -4.79
N VAL A 177 4.71 16.98 -4.29
CA VAL A 177 4.79 17.60 -2.96
C VAL A 177 3.41 17.57 -2.31
N ILE A 178 3.38 17.59 -0.96
CA ILE A 178 2.13 17.70 -0.20
C ILE A 178 2.23 18.91 0.73
N TYR A 179 1.20 19.76 0.73
CA TYR A 179 1.01 20.87 1.65
C TYR A 179 0.02 20.47 2.75
N GLY A 180 0.25 20.99 3.96
CA GLY A 180 -0.63 20.76 5.10
C GLY A 180 -1.85 21.67 5.15
N PRO A 181 -2.88 21.29 5.94
CA PRO A 181 -4.01 22.16 6.20
C PRO A 181 -3.58 23.51 6.79
N GLY A 182 -4.10 24.61 6.24
CA GLY A 182 -3.78 25.98 6.67
C GLY A 182 -2.40 26.49 6.25
N GLN A 183 -1.62 25.70 5.57
CA GLN A 183 -0.29 26.07 5.13
C GLN A 183 -0.37 26.97 3.89
N TRP A 184 0.26 28.14 3.97
CA TRP A 184 0.40 29.00 2.81
C TRP A 184 1.40 28.37 1.82
N HIS A 185 1.02 28.36 0.55
CA HIS A 185 1.85 27.84 -0.53
C HIS A 185 1.61 28.62 -1.82
N MET A 186 2.66 28.74 -2.65
CA MET A 186 2.60 29.34 -3.98
C MET A 186 3.35 28.47 -4.98
N GLN A 187 3.06 28.68 -6.26
CA GLN A 187 3.66 27.93 -7.35
C GLN A 187 4.03 28.85 -8.51
N TYR A 188 5.16 28.60 -9.16
CA TYR A 188 5.55 29.30 -10.36
C TYR A 188 6.40 28.43 -11.27
N ALA A 189 6.51 28.83 -12.54
CA ALA A 189 7.38 28.17 -13.50
C ALA A 189 8.41 29.17 -14.04
N ASP A 190 9.59 28.67 -14.39
CA ASP A 190 10.61 29.46 -15.07
C ASP A 190 10.13 29.99 -16.42
N ILE A 191 10.73 31.09 -16.87
CA ILE A 191 10.49 31.63 -18.20
C ILE A 191 10.87 30.56 -19.24
N GLY A 192 9.96 30.31 -20.17
CA GLY A 192 10.15 29.27 -21.21
C GLY A 192 9.64 27.87 -20.81
N VAL A 193 9.17 27.68 -19.57
CA VAL A 193 8.56 26.43 -19.12
C VAL A 193 7.05 26.57 -19.03
N ALA A 194 6.31 25.70 -19.73
CA ALA A 194 4.87 25.56 -19.68
C ALA A 194 4.53 24.27 -18.89
N PRO A 195 4.25 24.35 -17.57
CA PRO A 195 4.06 23.16 -16.76
C PRO A 195 2.66 22.57 -16.93
N ARG A 196 2.58 21.23 -16.82
CA ARG A 196 1.32 20.51 -16.64
C ARG A 196 1.40 19.75 -15.33
N PHE A 197 0.39 19.88 -14.50
CA PHE A 197 0.40 19.30 -13.17
C PHE A 197 -1.00 18.99 -12.66
N VAL A 198 -1.08 18.08 -11.72
CA VAL A 198 -2.30 17.71 -11.00
C VAL A 198 -2.26 18.34 -9.63
N THR A 199 -3.38 18.93 -9.18
CA THR A 199 -3.61 19.29 -7.79
C THR A 199 -4.79 18.52 -7.24
N ILE A 200 -4.63 17.97 -6.04
CA ILE A 200 -5.66 17.19 -5.34
C ILE A 200 -5.77 17.74 -3.92
N SER A 201 -6.93 18.34 -3.59
CA SER A 201 -7.20 18.78 -2.22
C SER A 201 -8.01 17.72 -1.49
N PHE A 202 -7.61 17.38 -0.26
CA PHE A 202 -8.22 16.28 0.48
C PHE A 202 -8.21 16.50 2.00
N ALA A 203 -9.16 15.86 2.69
CA ALA A 203 -9.13 15.68 4.13
C ALA A 203 -8.43 14.38 4.50
N SER A 204 -7.66 14.40 5.57
CA SER A 204 -6.99 13.21 6.07
C SER A 204 -6.96 13.13 7.59
N ARG A 205 -6.94 11.90 8.09
CA ARG A 205 -6.69 11.57 9.49
C ARG A 205 -5.42 10.76 9.64
N GLY A 206 -4.81 10.82 10.80
CA GLY A 206 -3.58 10.11 11.14
C GLY A 206 -2.43 11.06 11.46
N ASN A 207 -1.41 10.53 12.11
CA ASN A 207 -0.26 11.31 12.61
C ASN A 207 0.91 11.40 11.63
N ARG A 208 0.82 10.74 10.47
CA ARG A 208 1.93 10.64 9.50
C ARG A 208 1.89 11.67 8.37
N LEU A 209 0.80 12.44 8.25
CA LEU A 209 0.74 13.50 7.23
C LEU A 209 1.93 14.46 7.39
N ASN A 210 2.21 14.92 8.63
CA ASN A 210 3.30 15.86 8.90
C ASN A 210 4.68 15.38 8.43
N ALA A 211 4.92 14.07 8.39
CA ALA A 211 6.16 13.50 7.89
C ALA A 211 6.31 13.60 6.36
N LEU A 212 5.22 13.88 5.65
CA LEU A 212 5.17 13.98 4.19
C LEU A 212 5.16 15.43 3.70
N LEU A 213 4.89 16.40 4.58
CA LEU A 213 4.71 17.80 4.18
C LEU A 213 6.03 18.44 3.72
N ASN A 214 5.92 19.32 2.73
CA ASN A 214 7.01 20.16 2.22
C ASN A 214 8.26 19.38 1.81
N ARG A 215 8.08 18.19 1.31
CA ARG A 215 9.15 17.33 0.79
C ARG A 215 8.85 16.95 -0.64
N LYS A 216 9.88 16.97 -1.45
CA LYS A 216 9.83 16.45 -2.79
C LYS A 216 9.93 14.92 -2.76
N PHE A 217 8.98 14.27 -3.41
CA PHE A 217 8.99 12.82 -3.65
C PHE A 217 8.93 12.56 -5.15
N THR A 218 9.57 11.51 -5.60
CA THR A 218 9.34 10.97 -6.95
C THR A 218 8.23 9.94 -6.86
N ALA A 219 7.16 10.13 -7.63
CA ALA A 219 6.01 9.24 -7.63
C ALA A 219 6.41 7.84 -8.13
N PRO A 220 6.08 6.77 -7.39
CA PRO A 220 6.31 5.41 -7.89
C PRO A 220 5.43 5.14 -9.11
N GLN A 221 5.88 4.27 -10.03
CA GLN A 221 5.19 3.99 -11.30
C GLN A 221 3.70 3.66 -11.12
N LYS A 222 3.34 2.94 -10.06
CA LYS A 222 1.94 2.64 -9.74
C LYS A 222 1.11 3.89 -9.46
N ALA A 223 1.65 4.88 -8.76
CA ALA A 223 0.96 6.15 -8.50
C ALA A 223 0.82 6.96 -9.79
N VAL A 224 1.86 7.01 -10.63
CA VAL A 224 1.82 7.66 -11.95
C VAL A 224 0.71 7.05 -12.80
N THR A 225 0.63 5.71 -12.89
CA THR A 225 -0.42 5.02 -13.65
C THR A 225 -1.82 5.35 -13.12
N LEU A 226 -2.00 5.40 -11.80
CA LEU A 226 -3.29 5.76 -11.22
C LEU A 226 -3.68 7.20 -11.55
N LEU A 227 -2.76 8.16 -11.42
CA LEU A 227 -3.01 9.56 -11.78
C LEU A 227 -3.36 9.71 -13.26
N GLN A 228 -2.62 9.04 -14.15
CA GLN A 228 -2.89 9.05 -15.59
C GLN A 228 -4.23 8.42 -15.97
N ASN A 229 -4.70 7.43 -15.23
CA ASN A 229 -6.03 6.84 -15.46
C ASN A 229 -7.18 7.73 -14.96
N MET A 230 -6.88 8.76 -14.18
CA MET A 230 -7.86 9.74 -13.70
C MET A 230 -7.98 10.96 -14.61
N LEU A 231 -7.03 11.15 -15.54
CA LEU A 231 -6.99 12.21 -16.56
C LEU A 231 -7.74 11.81 -17.82
#